data_0745719c6eae9e8048476570af819363
#
_entry.id   0745719c6eae9e8048476570af819363
#
_cell.length_a   1.000
_cell.length_b   1.000
_cell.length_c   1.000
_cell.angle_alpha   90.00
_cell.angle_beta   90.00
_cell.angle_gamma   90.00
#
_symmetry.space_group_name_H-M   'P 1'
#
loop_
_entity.id
_entity.type
_entity.pdbx_description
1 polymer ?
#
loop_
_entity_poly.entity_id
_entity_poly.type
_entity_poly.pdbx_seq_one_letter_code
_entity_poly.pdbx_strand_id
1 'polypeptide(L)'
;MKSLRHALILAIAFFCTLSGSNSTALAQNWAQWRGGNMDGISSAKNLPAEWDKSKNVVWRTELPGPGGATPVIWDDHVFVTSTDGDDLVLICLDLDGKLRWQQKVSQGDKVVRGDEGNAASPSPSTDGKHVYVMFTNGALGCYDFDGKSVWSVDLQERFGQFKIAFGMTSTPVLYGDHLYLQLIHGEGNPQTREAVIAALDKSTGETVWKTGRPSEAHSENEHSYASPTIYKDKKQAYLLTHGADYVIAHDLNDGHEIWRCGGLHPPTRYDPTLRFVASPLAIANLIIVPSAKAGITLA
;
A
#
# COMPACT_ATOMS: atom_id res chain seq x y z
N MET A 1 -42.80 30.04 79.01
CA MET A 1 -42.25 28.76 78.53
C MET A 1 -42.17 28.79 77.05
N LYS A 2 -40.92 29.06 76.50
CA LYS A 2 -40.71 29.22 75.07
C LYS A 2 -39.73 28.09 74.64
N SER A 3 -40.17 27.22 73.74
CA SER A 3 -39.36 26.13 73.19
C SER A 3 -38.53 26.64 72.00
N LEU A 4 -37.25 26.49 72.09
CA LEU A 4 -36.30 26.74 70.98
C LEU A 4 -36.27 25.53 70.07
N ARG A 5 -36.64 25.71 68.83
CA ARG A 5 -36.42 24.72 67.75
C ARG A 5 -35.05 25.03 67.05
N HIS A 6 -34.14 24.10 67.20
CA HIS A 6 -32.86 24.16 66.39
C HIS A 6 -33.13 23.58 65.02
N ALA A 7 -32.94 24.38 64.02
CA ALA A 7 -32.90 23.93 62.62
C ALA A 7 -31.49 23.52 62.28
N LEU A 8 -31.30 22.23 61.97
CA LEU A 8 -30.05 21.66 61.49
C LEU A 8 -29.99 21.83 59.98
N ILE A 9 -29.14 22.71 59.45
CA ILE A 9 -28.90 22.86 58.03
C ILE A 9 -27.84 21.84 57.62
N LEU A 10 -28.29 20.80 56.88
CA LEU A 10 -27.37 19.81 56.26
C LEU A 10 -26.87 20.38 54.92
N ALA A 11 -25.62 20.81 54.85
CA ALA A 11 -24.96 21.18 53.62
C ALA A 11 -24.50 19.91 52.90
N ILE A 12 -25.20 19.50 51.86
CA ILE A 12 -24.76 18.43 50.97
C ILE A 12 -23.79 19.06 49.95
N ALA A 13 -22.49 18.83 50.16
CA ALA A 13 -21.47 19.16 49.18
C ALA A 13 -21.55 18.13 47.99
N PHE A 14 -22.06 18.58 46.87
CA PHE A 14 -22.09 17.80 45.63
C PHE A 14 -20.69 17.80 45.02
N PHE A 15 -19.89 16.77 45.29
CA PHE A 15 -18.60 16.58 44.65
C PHE A 15 -18.87 16.06 43.20
N CYS A 16 -18.95 16.97 42.24
CA CYS A 16 -18.91 16.61 40.83
C CYS A 16 -17.48 16.11 40.51
N THR A 17 -17.30 14.81 40.59
CA THR A 17 -16.12 14.17 39.96
C THR A 17 -16.31 14.29 38.45
N LEU A 18 -15.66 15.25 37.85
CA LEU A 18 -15.38 15.27 36.40
C LEU A 18 -14.52 14.04 36.07
N SER A 19 -15.17 12.91 35.86
CA SER A 19 -14.56 11.79 35.16
C SER A 19 -14.31 12.25 33.73
N GLY A 20 -13.12 12.82 33.50
CA GLY A 20 -12.64 13.06 32.16
C GLY A 20 -12.61 11.71 31.45
N SER A 21 -13.61 11.43 30.63
CA SER A 21 -13.56 10.35 29.68
C SER A 21 -12.39 10.68 28.73
N ASN A 22 -11.22 10.13 29.01
CA ASN A 22 -10.18 10.02 28.00
C ASN A 22 -10.78 9.13 26.90
N SER A 23 -11.47 9.75 25.96
CA SER A 23 -11.75 9.14 24.67
C SER A 23 -10.39 8.94 24.02
N THR A 24 -9.80 7.77 24.22
CA THR A 24 -8.74 7.32 23.33
C THR A 24 -9.38 7.36 21.94
N ALA A 25 -9.01 8.35 21.16
CA ALA A 25 -9.35 8.34 19.74
C ALA A 25 -8.74 7.04 19.19
N LEU A 26 -9.58 6.05 18.94
CA LEU A 26 -9.16 4.85 18.24
C LEU A 26 -8.57 5.34 16.92
N ALA A 27 -7.33 4.98 16.64
CA ALA A 27 -6.71 5.30 15.39
C ALA A 27 -7.60 4.76 14.28
N GLN A 28 -7.89 5.57 13.27
CA GLN A 28 -8.62 5.08 12.11
C GLN A 28 -7.77 4.04 11.41
N ASN A 29 -8.33 2.86 11.15
CA ASN A 29 -7.65 1.81 10.41
C ASN A 29 -7.23 2.32 9.02
N TRP A 30 -5.97 2.09 8.66
CA TRP A 30 -5.37 2.41 7.37
C TRP A 30 -4.83 1.13 6.76
N ALA A 31 -5.73 0.35 6.15
CA ALA A 31 -5.50 -1.06 5.84
C ALA A 31 -4.51 -1.35 4.72
N GLN A 32 -4.21 -0.39 3.87
CA GLN A 32 -3.29 -0.54 2.74
C GLN A 32 -2.83 0.82 2.21
N TRP A 33 -1.92 0.82 1.25
CA TRP A 33 -1.49 2.01 0.55
C TRP A 33 -2.69 2.83 0.05
N ARG A 34 -2.73 4.12 0.34
CA ARG A 34 -3.86 5.03 0.12
C ARG A 34 -5.15 4.68 0.91
N GLY A 35 -5.05 3.88 1.98
CA GLY A 35 -6.19 3.57 2.86
C GLY A 35 -7.14 2.51 2.32
N GLY A 36 -8.18 2.19 3.08
CA GLY A 36 -9.13 1.13 2.73
C GLY A 36 -9.91 1.35 1.43
N ASN A 37 -10.15 2.61 1.07
CA ASN A 37 -10.81 2.98 -0.19
C ASN A 37 -9.84 3.21 -1.35
N MET A 38 -8.54 3.18 -1.12
CA MET A 38 -7.47 3.45 -2.10
C MET A 38 -7.54 4.86 -2.72
N ASP A 39 -8.21 5.79 -2.07
CA ASP A 39 -8.40 7.18 -2.51
C ASP A 39 -7.48 8.20 -1.80
N GLY A 40 -6.73 7.73 -0.80
CA GLY A 40 -5.86 8.58 0.01
C GLY A 40 -6.60 9.53 0.96
N ILE A 41 -7.90 9.31 1.19
CA ILE A 41 -8.75 10.18 2.00
C ILE A 41 -8.96 9.55 3.37
N SER A 42 -8.67 10.33 4.42
CA SER A 42 -8.99 9.97 5.79
C SER A 42 -10.24 10.73 6.26
N SER A 43 -11.11 10.04 7.00
CA SER A 43 -12.23 10.66 7.69
C SER A 43 -11.83 11.28 9.05
N ALA A 44 -10.58 11.14 9.47
CA ALA A 44 -10.06 11.69 10.71
C ALA A 44 -10.20 13.23 10.72
N LYS A 45 -10.55 13.76 11.90
CA LYS A 45 -10.73 15.20 12.12
C LYS A 45 -9.64 15.71 13.05
N ASN A 46 -9.45 17.03 13.05
CA ASN A 46 -8.47 17.69 13.90
C ASN A 46 -7.02 17.24 13.66
N LEU A 47 -6.71 16.88 12.43
CA LEU A 47 -5.35 16.56 12.03
C LEU A 47 -4.47 17.80 12.17
N PRO A 48 -3.20 17.65 12.60
CA PRO A 48 -2.27 18.76 12.64
C PRO A 48 -2.04 19.33 11.23
N ALA A 49 -2.19 20.64 11.08
CA ALA A 49 -1.89 21.36 9.83
C ALA A 49 -0.39 21.69 9.72
N GLU A 50 0.32 21.66 10.83
CA GLU A 50 1.75 21.96 10.93
C GLU A 50 2.43 20.93 11.79
N TRP A 51 3.59 20.44 11.37
CA TRP A 51 4.45 19.56 12.14
C TRP A 51 5.92 19.76 11.74
N ASP A 52 6.81 19.52 12.70
CA ASP A 52 8.26 19.46 12.52
C ASP A 52 8.85 18.40 13.44
N LYS A 53 10.18 18.37 13.58
CA LYS A 53 10.87 17.38 14.43
C LYS A 53 10.44 17.39 15.90
N SER A 54 9.85 18.49 16.40
CA SER A 54 9.48 18.71 17.80
C SER A 54 8.01 19.07 17.99
N LYS A 55 7.30 19.50 16.91
CA LYS A 55 5.93 19.98 16.96
C LYS A 55 4.97 18.93 16.40
N ASN A 56 3.96 18.58 17.17
CA ASN A 56 2.91 17.61 16.78
C ASN A 56 3.44 16.23 16.40
N VAL A 57 4.60 15.81 16.95
CA VAL A 57 5.14 14.46 16.87
C VAL A 57 4.97 13.80 18.22
N VAL A 58 4.19 12.71 18.27
CA VAL A 58 3.93 11.95 19.50
C VAL A 58 5.12 11.04 19.82
N TRP A 59 5.61 10.33 18.82
CA TRP A 59 6.79 9.45 18.94
C TRP A 59 7.52 9.35 17.60
N ARG A 60 8.71 8.81 17.68
CA ARG A 60 9.57 8.47 16.54
C ARG A 60 10.28 7.17 16.82
N THR A 61 10.21 6.23 15.88
CA THR A 61 10.92 4.95 15.93
C THR A 61 11.91 4.88 14.79
N GLU A 62 13.14 4.53 15.08
CA GLU A 62 14.17 4.27 14.09
C GLU A 62 13.98 2.87 13.54
N LEU A 63 14.00 2.75 12.21
CA LEU A 63 13.94 1.46 11.52
C LEU A 63 15.37 0.95 11.29
N PRO A 64 15.58 -0.38 11.20
CA PRO A 64 16.92 -0.96 11.07
C PRO A 64 17.63 -0.60 9.76
N GLY A 65 16.88 -0.21 8.73
CA GLY A 65 17.45 0.20 7.46
C GLY A 65 16.45 0.94 6.57
N PRO A 66 16.78 1.15 5.30
CA PRO A 66 15.92 1.84 4.35
C PRO A 66 14.57 1.14 4.15
N GLY A 67 13.49 1.93 4.09
CA GLY A 67 12.14 1.50 3.74
C GLY A 67 11.39 2.67 3.11
N GLY A 68 10.73 2.43 1.97
CA GLY A 68 9.92 3.42 1.25
C GLY A 68 8.41 3.16 1.35
N ALA A 69 8.02 2.14 2.10
CA ALA A 69 6.64 1.71 2.24
C ALA A 69 5.80 2.68 3.07
N THR A 70 4.52 2.81 2.71
CA THR A 70 3.53 3.43 3.60
C THR A 70 3.20 2.45 4.72
N PRO A 71 3.31 2.84 5.99
CA PRO A 71 2.84 2.02 7.09
C PRO A 71 1.34 1.76 6.99
N VAL A 72 0.90 0.56 7.38
CA VAL A 72 -0.53 0.25 7.55
C VAL A 72 -0.87 0.09 9.00
N ILE A 73 -2.10 0.47 9.36
CA ILE A 73 -2.56 0.51 10.74
C ILE A 73 -3.86 -0.26 10.83
N TRP A 74 -3.90 -1.18 11.81
CA TRP A 74 -5.15 -1.86 12.16
C TRP A 74 -5.23 -2.01 13.68
N ASP A 75 -6.27 -1.43 14.26
CA ASP A 75 -6.46 -1.32 15.71
C ASP A 75 -5.21 -0.75 16.39
N ASP A 76 -4.51 -1.53 17.18
CA ASP A 76 -3.30 -1.14 17.91
C ASP A 76 -1.98 -1.65 17.27
N HIS A 77 -2.03 -2.07 16.01
CA HIS A 77 -0.88 -2.56 15.25
C HIS A 77 -0.49 -1.60 14.13
N VAL A 78 0.80 -1.32 14.02
CA VAL A 78 1.40 -0.58 12.91
C VAL A 78 2.40 -1.49 12.21
N PHE A 79 2.11 -1.84 10.95
CA PHE A 79 2.98 -2.69 10.14
C PHE A 79 3.77 -1.85 9.14
N VAL A 80 5.07 -2.09 9.07
CA VAL A 80 5.97 -1.42 8.12
C VAL A 80 7.04 -2.40 7.64
N THR A 81 7.51 -2.19 6.42
CA THR A 81 8.63 -2.94 5.86
C THR A 81 9.92 -2.15 5.91
N SER A 82 11.03 -2.83 6.11
CA SER A 82 12.38 -2.26 6.13
C SER A 82 13.39 -3.28 5.65
N THR A 83 14.63 -2.85 5.50
CA THR A 83 15.80 -3.74 5.41
C THR A 83 16.49 -3.80 6.77
N ASP A 84 17.18 -4.91 7.04
CA ASP A 84 18.06 -5.10 8.21
C ASP A 84 19.33 -5.80 7.71
N GLY A 85 20.34 -5.01 7.36
CA GLY A 85 21.45 -5.50 6.56
C GLY A 85 21.00 -6.04 5.20
N ASP A 86 21.23 -7.32 4.95
CA ASP A 86 20.76 -8.03 3.74
C ASP A 86 19.33 -8.63 3.92
N ASP A 87 18.76 -8.58 5.11
CA ASP A 87 17.45 -9.14 5.39
C ASP A 87 16.32 -8.15 5.02
N LEU A 88 15.27 -8.69 4.45
CA LEU A 88 14.03 -7.98 4.13
C LEU A 88 13.01 -8.30 5.21
N VAL A 89 12.61 -7.28 5.98
CA VAL A 89 11.90 -7.50 7.24
C VAL A 89 10.53 -6.82 7.27
N LEU A 90 9.56 -7.53 7.84
CA LEU A 90 8.28 -6.98 8.27
C LEU A 90 8.38 -6.67 9.77
N ILE A 91 7.98 -5.47 10.14
CA ILE A 91 8.03 -4.95 11.50
C ILE A 91 6.63 -4.62 11.96
N CYS A 92 6.27 -5.02 13.17
CA CYS A 92 5.07 -4.61 13.87
C CYS A 92 5.42 -3.75 15.08
N LEU A 93 4.83 -2.56 15.12
CA LEU A 93 4.92 -1.64 16.26
C LEU A 93 3.53 -1.52 16.92
N ASP A 94 3.51 -1.10 18.18
CA ASP A 94 2.29 -0.61 18.82
C ASP A 94 2.03 0.87 18.49
N LEU A 95 0.92 1.44 18.98
CA LEU A 95 0.57 2.84 18.77
C LEU A 95 1.47 3.83 19.53
N ASP A 96 2.31 3.35 20.43
CA ASP A 96 3.36 4.14 21.08
C ASP A 96 4.70 4.09 20.33
N GLY A 97 4.75 3.39 19.19
CA GLY A 97 5.95 3.20 18.38
C GLY A 97 6.93 2.18 18.94
N LYS A 98 6.52 1.34 19.90
CA LYS A 98 7.36 0.29 20.44
C LYS A 98 7.30 -0.97 19.61
N LEU A 99 8.44 -1.60 19.41
CA LEU A 99 8.55 -2.86 18.69
C LEU A 99 7.77 -3.96 19.42
N ARG A 100 6.82 -4.59 18.70
CA ARG A 100 6.15 -5.83 19.13
C ARG A 100 6.93 -7.03 18.64
N TRP A 101 7.22 -7.07 17.34
CA TRP A 101 8.00 -8.12 16.70
C TRP A 101 8.57 -7.67 15.35
N GLN A 102 9.58 -8.39 14.90
CA GLN A 102 10.19 -8.27 13.57
C GLN A 102 10.33 -9.66 12.97
N GLN A 103 9.94 -9.81 11.71
CA GLN A 103 10.05 -11.06 10.97
C GLN A 103 10.88 -10.89 9.71
N LYS A 104 11.84 -11.77 9.51
CA LYS A 104 12.53 -11.91 8.24
C LYS A 104 11.59 -12.58 7.23
N VAL A 105 11.33 -11.88 6.13
CA VAL A 105 10.47 -12.35 5.03
C VAL A 105 11.33 -12.98 3.95
N SER A 106 12.44 -12.33 3.59
CA SER A 106 13.35 -12.78 2.55
C SER A 106 14.76 -12.22 2.79
N GLN A 107 15.64 -12.44 1.86
CA GLN A 107 17.02 -11.96 1.92
C GLN A 107 17.50 -11.55 0.54
N GLY A 108 18.28 -10.49 0.51
CA GLY A 108 18.95 -10.00 -0.70
C GLY A 108 17.98 -9.30 -1.64
N ASP A 109 18.30 -8.15 -2.01
CA ASP A 109 17.96 -7.51 -3.28
C ASP A 109 18.88 -6.31 -3.44
N LYS A 110 20.02 -6.57 -4.06
CA LYS A 110 20.99 -5.52 -4.36
C LYS A 110 20.76 -4.90 -5.75
N VAL A 111 19.67 -5.29 -6.42
CA VAL A 111 19.37 -4.85 -7.79
C VAL A 111 18.71 -3.46 -7.80
N VAL A 112 18.34 -2.94 -6.64
CA VAL A 112 17.84 -1.58 -6.55
C VAL A 112 19.01 -0.63 -6.72
N ARG A 113 19.00 0.11 -7.82
CA ARG A 113 20.05 1.04 -8.19
C ARG A 113 20.23 2.13 -7.13
N GLY A 114 21.25 1.96 -6.33
CA GLY A 114 21.87 2.93 -5.44
C GLY A 114 20.94 3.83 -4.63
N ASP A 115 20.83 5.07 -5.03
CA ASP A 115 20.16 6.18 -4.34
C ASP A 115 18.72 6.44 -4.83
N GLU A 116 18.23 5.72 -5.84
CA GLU A 116 16.92 5.96 -6.45
C GLU A 116 15.82 5.00 -5.96
N GLY A 117 16.12 4.08 -5.05
CA GLY A 117 15.12 3.13 -4.52
C GLY A 117 15.62 2.33 -3.33
N ASN A 118 14.78 1.43 -2.84
CA ASN A 118 15.15 0.49 -1.80
C ASN A 118 14.34 -0.81 -1.93
N ALA A 119 14.85 -1.89 -1.35
CA ALA A 119 14.25 -3.22 -1.47
C ALA A 119 12.90 -3.35 -0.75
N ALA A 120 12.60 -2.47 0.21
CA ALA A 120 11.36 -2.43 0.99
C ALA A 120 10.42 -1.30 0.54
N SER A 121 10.26 -1.10 -0.78
CA SER A 121 9.40 -0.06 -1.36
C SER A 121 7.91 -0.43 -1.41
N PRO A 122 7.50 -1.68 -1.75
CA PRO A 122 6.09 -2.04 -1.73
C PRO A 122 5.50 -1.92 -0.32
N SER A 123 4.31 -1.36 -0.22
CA SER A 123 3.63 -1.18 1.07
C SER A 123 2.92 -2.46 1.49
N PRO A 124 2.86 -2.77 2.78
CA PRO A 124 2.03 -3.86 3.27
C PRO A 124 0.54 -3.57 3.07
N SER A 125 -0.30 -4.60 3.24
CA SER A 125 -1.75 -4.47 3.36
C SER A 125 -2.28 -5.43 4.43
N THR A 126 -3.47 -5.14 4.97
CA THR A 126 -4.10 -6.00 6.00
C THR A 126 -5.60 -6.11 5.79
N ASP A 127 -6.16 -7.26 6.13
CA ASP A 127 -7.61 -7.50 6.18
C ASP A 127 -8.16 -7.48 7.61
N GLY A 128 -7.34 -7.06 8.58
CA GLY A 128 -7.68 -7.05 10.01
C GLY A 128 -7.42 -8.38 10.74
N LYS A 129 -6.94 -9.38 10.02
CA LYS A 129 -6.57 -10.68 10.57
C LYS A 129 -5.16 -11.11 10.15
N HIS A 130 -4.78 -10.78 8.93
CA HIS A 130 -3.48 -11.06 8.35
C HIS A 130 -2.86 -9.79 7.80
N VAL A 131 -1.55 -9.77 7.70
CA VAL A 131 -0.76 -8.77 6.99
C VAL A 131 -0.05 -9.41 5.81
N TYR A 132 -0.14 -8.75 4.65
CA TYR A 132 0.46 -9.18 3.38
C TYR A 132 1.57 -8.23 3.02
N VAL A 133 2.73 -8.76 2.69
CA VAL A 133 3.92 -7.96 2.37
C VAL A 133 4.61 -8.49 1.12
N MET A 134 5.07 -7.57 0.30
CA MET A 134 5.90 -7.86 -0.86
C MET A 134 7.18 -7.05 -0.79
N PHE A 135 8.26 -7.60 -1.33
CA PHE A 135 9.54 -6.93 -1.51
C PHE A 135 9.91 -6.86 -3.00
N THR A 136 10.84 -5.97 -3.34
CA THR A 136 11.22 -5.71 -4.73
C THR A 136 11.86 -6.91 -5.43
N ASN A 137 12.37 -7.89 -4.66
CA ASN A 137 12.87 -9.17 -5.17
C ASN A 137 11.78 -10.21 -5.47
N GLY A 138 10.48 -9.84 -5.33
CA GLY A 138 9.37 -10.75 -5.61
C GLY A 138 8.97 -11.67 -4.45
N ALA A 139 9.64 -11.60 -3.30
CA ALA A 139 9.18 -12.30 -2.12
C ALA A 139 7.85 -11.70 -1.65
N LEU A 140 6.81 -12.52 -1.58
CA LEU A 140 5.48 -12.16 -1.10
C LEU A 140 5.07 -13.11 0.03
N GLY A 141 4.60 -12.58 1.14
CA GLY A 141 4.19 -13.37 2.30
C GLY A 141 2.94 -12.86 2.99
N CYS A 142 2.26 -13.78 3.67
CA CYS A 142 1.14 -13.53 4.56
C CYS A 142 1.53 -13.96 5.98
N TYR A 143 1.24 -13.09 6.94
CA TYR A 143 1.54 -13.30 8.35
C TYR A 143 0.30 -13.01 9.19
N ASP A 144 0.14 -13.73 10.31
CA ASP A 144 -0.84 -13.30 11.32
C ASP A 144 -0.31 -12.10 12.13
N PHE A 145 -1.14 -11.55 13.01
CA PHE A 145 -0.78 -10.38 13.80
C PHE A 145 0.27 -10.65 14.90
N ASP A 146 0.53 -11.92 15.20
CA ASP A 146 1.62 -12.35 16.08
C ASP A 146 2.95 -12.52 15.31
N GLY A 147 2.94 -12.29 14.00
CA GLY A 147 4.11 -12.39 13.12
C GLY A 147 4.42 -13.79 12.62
N LYS A 148 3.54 -14.76 12.85
CA LYS A 148 3.71 -16.12 12.33
C LYS A 148 3.36 -16.18 10.85
N SER A 149 4.24 -16.76 10.04
CA SER A 149 3.99 -16.99 8.61
C SER A 149 2.82 -17.94 8.40
N VAL A 150 1.88 -17.52 7.55
CA VAL A 150 0.73 -18.32 7.09
C VAL A 150 1.07 -18.98 5.76
N TRP A 151 1.57 -18.20 4.81
CA TRP A 151 2.08 -18.68 3.54
C TRP A 151 3.12 -17.69 2.97
N SER A 152 3.95 -18.17 2.05
CA SER A 152 4.90 -17.35 1.31
C SER A 152 5.08 -17.88 -0.11
N VAL A 153 5.46 -17.00 -1.04
CA VAL A 153 5.70 -17.32 -2.43
C VAL A 153 6.80 -16.43 -3.00
N ASP A 154 7.62 -17.00 -3.87
CA ASP A 154 8.51 -16.24 -4.76
C ASP A 154 7.79 -15.99 -6.08
N LEU A 155 7.53 -14.71 -6.36
CA LEU A 155 6.82 -14.31 -7.58
C LEU A 155 7.70 -14.45 -8.82
N GLN A 156 9.03 -14.40 -8.70
CA GLN A 156 9.93 -14.61 -9.82
C GLN A 156 10.01 -16.10 -10.23
N GLU A 157 9.97 -17.03 -9.27
CA GLU A 157 9.83 -18.44 -9.57
C GLU A 157 8.48 -18.75 -10.24
N ARG A 158 7.42 -18.04 -9.81
CA ARG A 158 6.05 -18.30 -10.30
C ARG A 158 5.73 -17.64 -11.64
N PHE A 159 6.20 -16.41 -11.85
CA PHE A 159 5.78 -15.56 -12.97
C PHE A 159 6.91 -15.11 -13.90
N GLY A 160 8.16 -15.49 -13.62
CA GLY A 160 9.33 -15.14 -14.39
C GLY A 160 10.22 -14.09 -13.73
N GLN A 161 11.47 -14.03 -14.18
CA GLN A 161 12.49 -13.16 -13.60
C GLN A 161 12.18 -11.68 -13.84
N PHE A 162 12.26 -10.87 -12.79
CA PHE A 162 12.06 -9.43 -12.89
C PHE A 162 13.29 -8.75 -13.51
N LYS A 163 13.16 -8.23 -14.70
CA LYS A 163 14.17 -7.38 -15.34
C LYS A 163 13.70 -5.93 -15.31
N ILE A 164 13.88 -5.30 -14.17
CA ILE A 164 13.46 -3.93 -13.88
C ILE A 164 14.58 -3.22 -13.11
N ALA A 165 15.02 -2.07 -13.59
CA ALA A 165 16.25 -1.42 -13.13
C ALA A 165 16.22 -0.96 -11.65
N PHE A 166 15.05 -0.62 -11.10
CA PHE A 166 14.91 -0.04 -9.77
C PHE A 166 14.09 -0.94 -8.81
N GLY A 167 13.99 -2.23 -9.14
CA GLY A 167 13.22 -3.20 -8.37
C GLY A 167 11.70 -3.14 -8.65
N MET A 168 11.00 -4.20 -8.31
CA MET A 168 9.54 -4.29 -8.44
C MET A 168 8.87 -3.53 -7.28
N THR A 169 8.60 -2.23 -7.47
CA THR A 169 8.05 -1.35 -6.42
C THR A 169 6.52 -1.31 -6.39
N SER A 170 5.86 -1.96 -7.35
CA SER A 170 4.40 -2.04 -7.42
C SER A 170 3.83 -2.71 -6.17
N THR A 171 3.01 -1.98 -5.43
CA THR A 171 2.33 -2.50 -4.23
C THR A 171 1.14 -3.37 -4.64
N PRO A 172 1.02 -4.63 -4.17
CA PRO A 172 -0.17 -5.43 -4.35
C PRO A 172 -1.42 -4.77 -3.76
N VAL A 173 -2.57 -4.92 -4.42
CA VAL A 173 -3.85 -4.40 -3.92
C VAL A 173 -4.68 -5.52 -3.32
N LEU A 174 -5.07 -5.34 -2.07
CA LEU A 174 -6.00 -6.24 -1.39
C LEU A 174 -7.45 -5.78 -1.64
N TYR A 175 -8.24 -6.63 -2.27
CA TYR A 175 -9.66 -6.36 -2.48
C TYR A 175 -10.48 -7.66 -2.49
N GLY A 176 -11.51 -7.71 -1.63
CA GLY A 176 -12.29 -8.94 -1.42
C GLY A 176 -11.44 -10.07 -0.87
N ASP A 177 -11.44 -11.19 -1.55
CA ASP A 177 -10.67 -12.37 -1.15
C ASP A 177 -9.35 -12.54 -1.94
N HIS A 178 -8.94 -11.48 -2.66
CA HIS A 178 -7.77 -11.57 -3.54
C HIS A 178 -6.73 -10.48 -3.28
N LEU A 179 -5.49 -10.82 -3.59
CA LEU A 179 -4.37 -9.91 -3.81
C LEU A 179 -4.15 -9.76 -5.31
N TYR A 180 -4.28 -8.54 -5.81
CA TYR A 180 -4.05 -8.23 -7.23
C TYR A 180 -2.65 -7.68 -7.42
N LEU A 181 -1.92 -8.28 -8.35
CA LEU A 181 -0.54 -7.97 -8.67
C LEU A 181 -0.45 -7.32 -10.05
N GLN A 182 0.39 -6.30 -10.15
CA GLN A 182 0.83 -5.71 -11.40
C GLN A 182 2.36 -5.90 -11.51
N LEU A 183 2.79 -6.82 -12.35
CA LEU A 183 4.18 -7.16 -12.58
C LEU A 183 4.54 -6.73 -14.02
N ILE A 184 4.81 -5.43 -14.20
CA ILE A 184 5.16 -4.86 -15.50
C ILE A 184 6.66 -4.63 -15.53
N HIS A 185 7.37 -5.55 -16.11
CA HIS A 185 8.80 -5.52 -16.30
C HIS A 185 9.18 -6.01 -17.69
N GLY A 186 10.30 -5.55 -18.19
CA GLY A 186 10.88 -6.05 -19.42
C GLY A 186 11.84 -7.21 -19.14
N GLU A 187 12.12 -8.01 -20.13
CA GLU A 187 13.19 -8.99 -20.09
C GLU A 187 14.28 -8.69 -21.11
N GLY A 188 14.21 -7.50 -21.72
CA GLY A 188 15.15 -7.07 -22.75
C GLY A 188 14.95 -7.79 -24.09
N ASN A 189 13.90 -8.59 -24.23
CA ASN A 189 13.51 -9.23 -25.48
C ASN A 189 12.20 -8.61 -25.99
N PRO A 190 12.21 -7.84 -27.07
CA PRO A 190 11.01 -7.18 -27.59
C PRO A 190 9.93 -8.14 -28.07
N GLN A 191 10.24 -9.43 -28.26
CA GLN A 191 9.29 -10.47 -28.67
C GLN A 191 8.54 -11.10 -27.48
N THR A 192 9.14 -11.06 -26.29
CA THR A 192 8.59 -11.74 -25.11
C THR A 192 8.27 -10.77 -23.96
N ARG A 193 8.02 -9.50 -24.27
CA ARG A 193 7.73 -8.43 -23.30
C ARG A 193 6.85 -8.93 -22.16
N GLU A 194 7.48 -9.20 -21.04
CA GLU A 194 6.75 -9.76 -19.91
C GLU A 194 6.13 -8.66 -19.07
N ALA A 195 4.84 -8.54 -19.21
CA ALA A 195 4.01 -7.86 -18.26
C ALA A 195 2.89 -8.81 -17.85
N VAL A 196 2.80 -9.08 -16.56
CA VAL A 196 1.84 -10.01 -15.99
C VAL A 196 0.97 -9.29 -14.99
N ILE A 197 -0.33 -9.55 -15.09
CA ILE A 197 -1.30 -9.19 -14.07
C ILE A 197 -1.84 -10.49 -13.50
N ALA A 198 -1.97 -10.57 -12.19
CA ALA A 198 -2.45 -11.78 -11.53
C ALA A 198 -3.32 -11.46 -10.31
N ALA A 199 -4.21 -12.39 -9.98
CA ALA A 199 -4.88 -12.42 -8.70
C ALA A 199 -4.45 -13.68 -7.93
N LEU A 200 -4.12 -13.51 -6.67
CA LEU A 200 -3.86 -14.59 -5.73
C LEU A 200 -4.98 -14.65 -4.69
N ASP A 201 -5.36 -15.86 -4.31
CA ASP A 201 -6.20 -16.08 -3.13
C ASP A 201 -5.45 -15.61 -1.89
N LYS A 202 -6.02 -14.67 -1.13
CA LYS A 202 -5.36 -14.06 0.02
C LYS A 202 -5.10 -15.04 1.17
N SER A 203 -5.87 -16.13 1.26
CA SER A 203 -5.78 -17.10 2.34
C SER A 203 -4.72 -18.17 2.11
N THR A 204 -4.43 -18.48 0.84
CA THR A 204 -3.52 -19.57 0.44
C THR A 204 -2.28 -19.10 -0.32
N GLY A 205 -2.33 -17.91 -0.93
CA GLY A 205 -1.30 -17.44 -1.85
C GLY A 205 -1.33 -18.13 -3.21
N GLU A 206 -2.31 -18.98 -3.49
CA GLU A 206 -2.45 -19.67 -4.77
C GLU A 206 -2.91 -18.72 -5.87
N THR A 207 -2.48 -18.96 -7.11
CA THR A 207 -2.89 -18.17 -8.26
C THR A 207 -4.33 -18.49 -8.65
N VAL A 208 -5.22 -17.51 -8.57
CA VAL A 208 -6.62 -17.63 -9.04
C VAL A 208 -6.68 -17.46 -10.55
N TRP A 209 -6.03 -16.42 -11.05
CA TRP A 209 -5.86 -16.19 -12.48
C TRP A 209 -4.58 -15.40 -12.78
N LYS A 210 -4.11 -15.52 -13.99
CA LYS A 210 -2.97 -14.80 -14.55
C LYS A 210 -3.29 -14.41 -15.98
N THR A 211 -2.99 -13.17 -16.37
CA THR A 211 -3.12 -12.71 -17.75
C THR A 211 -1.88 -11.92 -18.19
N GLY A 212 -1.54 -12.00 -19.46
CA GLY A 212 -0.54 -11.14 -20.08
C GLY A 212 -1.08 -9.73 -20.30
N ARG A 213 -0.19 -8.75 -20.27
CA ARG A 213 -0.52 -7.33 -20.52
C ARG A 213 0.36 -6.78 -21.66
N PRO A 214 0.10 -7.18 -22.91
CA PRO A 214 0.93 -6.79 -24.06
C PRO A 214 0.81 -5.29 -24.35
N SER A 215 1.93 -4.69 -24.76
CA SER A 215 2.02 -3.32 -25.26
C SER A 215 3.14 -3.22 -26.28
N GLU A 216 3.21 -2.10 -27.01
CA GLU A 216 4.27 -1.75 -27.92
C GLU A 216 5.39 -0.96 -27.23
N ALA A 217 5.30 -0.73 -25.92
CA ALA A 217 6.32 -0.05 -25.15
C ALA A 217 7.68 -0.76 -25.26
N HIS A 218 8.74 0.02 -25.28
CA HIS A 218 10.10 -0.51 -25.39
C HIS A 218 11.08 0.29 -24.54
N SER A 219 12.26 -0.28 -24.31
CA SER A 219 13.30 0.29 -23.46
C SER A 219 12.78 0.49 -22.02
N GLU A 220 13.04 1.63 -21.37
CA GLU A 220 12.60 1.88 -19.98
C GLU A 220 11.09 1.97 -19.82
N ASN A 221 10.34 2.19 -20.91
CA ASN A 221 8.87 2.28 -20.87
C ASN A 221 8.18 0.92 -20.76
N GLU A 222 8.89 -0.18 -20.98
CA GLU A 222 8.42 -1.54 -20.70
C GLU A 222 8.17 -1.75 -19.20
N HIS A 223 8.80 -0.91 -18.37
CA HIS A 223 8.75 -1.03 -16.91
C HIS A 223 7.66 -0.14 -16.33
N SER A 224 7.06 -0.59 -15.23
CA SER A 224 6.21 0.24 -14.41
C SER A 224 6.54 0.09 -12.93
N TYR A 225 6.67 1.21 -12.27
CA TYR A 225 6.85 1.32 -10.82
C TYR A 225 5.55 1.70 -10.12
N ALA A 226 4.51 1.97 -10.91
CA ALA A 226 3.18 2.31 -10.41
C ALA A 226 2.52 1.10 -9.75
N SER A 227 1.69 1.36 -8.77
CA SER A 227 0.82 0.35 -8.17
C SER A 227 -0.54 0.31 -8.85
N PRO A 228 -1.18 -0.85 -8.97
CA PRO A 228 -2.54 -0.95 -9.43
C PRO A 228 -3.51 -0.32 -8.43
N THR A 229 -4.74 -0.09 -8.85
CA THR A 229 -5.82 0.36 -7.98
C THR A 229 -7.15 -0.24 -8.42
N ILE A 230 -8.14 -0.24 -7.53
CA ILE A 230 -9.50 -0.67 -7.88
C ILE A 230 -10.35 0.57 -8.18
N TYR A 231 -10.93 0.62 -9.37
CA TYR A 231 -12.08 1.48 -9.61
C TYR A 231 -13.34 0.80 -9.10
N LYS A 232 -14.18 1.53 -8.40
CA LYS A 232 -15.48 1.04 -7.93
C LYS A 232 -16.51 2.15 -7.93
N ASP A 233 -17.66 1.85 -8.52
CA ASP A 233 -18.85 2.66 -8.41
C ASP A 233 -20.08 1.79 -8.01
N LYS A 234 -21.30 2.31 -8.17
CA LYS A 234 -22.53 1.59 -7.82
C LYS A 234 -22.86 0.43 -8.77
N LYS A 235 -22.22 0.35 -9.94
CA LYS A 235 -22.58 -0.58 -11.02
C LYS A 235 -21.49 -1.61 -11.30
N GLN A 236 -20.23 -1.24 -11.07
CA GLN A 236 -19.08 -2.04 -11.49
C GLN A 236 -17.86 -1.82 -10.59
N ALA A 237 -16.96 -2.79 -10.60
CA ALA A 237 -15.62 -2.68 -10.05
C ALA A 237 -14.66 -3.41 -10.99
N TYR A 238 -13.47 -2.84 -11.19
CA TYR A 238 -12.42 -3.46 -12.00
C TYR A 238 -11.03 -3.02 -11.52
N LEU A 239 -10.03 -3.82 -11.86
CA LEU A 239 -8.64 -3.54 -11.59
C LEU A 239 -8.10 -2.57 -12.65
N LEU A 240 -7.49 -1.48 -12.20
CA LEU A 240 -6.73 -0.56 -13.06
C LEU A 240 -5.24 -0.86 -12.92
N THR A 241 -4.59 -1.12 -14.04
CA THR A 241 -3.13 -1.26 -14.15
C THR A 241 -2.56 -0.14 -14.99
N HIS A 242 -1.35 0.32 -14.64
CA HIS A 242 -0.75 1.48 -15.26
C HIS A 242 0.74 1.28 -15.56
N GLY A 243 1.14 1.60 -16.76
CA GLY A 243 2.51 1.47 -17.23
C GLY A 243 2.57 0.95 -18.66
N ALA A 244 3.74 0.85 -19.23
CA ALA A 244 3.96 0.38 -20.59
C ALA A 244 2.97 1.05 -21.56
N ASP A 245 2.95 2.41 -21.52
CA ASP A 245 2.19 3.33 -22.37
C ASP A 245 0.67 3.33 -22.21
N TYR A 246 0.10 2.52 -21.30
CA TYR A 246 -1.33 2.41 -21.14
C TYR A 246 -1.78 2.41 -19.68
N VAL A 247 -2.97 2.93 -19.44
CA VAL A 247 -3.83 2.48 -18.33
C VAL A 247 -4.81 1.45 -18.88
N ILE A 248 -4.98 0.32 -18.19
CA ILE A 248 -5.83 -0.77 -18.63
C ILE A 248 -6.76 -1.19 -17.49
N ALA A 249 -8.05 -1.35 -17.80
CA ALA A 249 -9.00 -1.94 -16.89
C ALA A 249 -9.13 -3.45 -17.14
N HIS A 250 -9.10 -4.22 -16.07
CA HIS A 250 -9.23 -5.67 -16.10
C HIS A 250 -10.40 -6.13 -15.24
N ASP A 251 -11.09 -7.17 -15.69
CA ASP A 251 -12.11 -7.85 -14.88
C ASP A 251 -11.46 -8.49 -13.64
N LEU A 252 -12.12 -8.37 -12.50
CA LEU A 252 -11.59 -8.86 -11.22
C LEU A 252 -11.64 -10.39 -11.10
N ASN A 253 -12.50 -11.06 -11.86
CA ASN A 253 -12.73 -12.51 -11.74
C ASN A 253 -11.77 -13.34 -12.57
N ASP A 254 -11.35 -12.85 -13.75
CA ASP A 254 -10.53 -13.62 -14.69
C ASP A 254 -9.37 -12.82 -15.33
N GLY A 255 -9.30 -11.51 -15.04
CA GLY A 255 -8.21 -10.63 -15.51
C GLY A 255 -8.30 -10.21 -16.97
N HIS A 256 -9.38 -10.54 -17.72
CA HIS A 256 -9.49 -10.10 -19.11
C HIS A 256 -9.54 -8.57 -19.20
N GLU A 257 -9.03 -8.04 -20.29
CA GLU A 257 -9.04 -6.61 -20.56
C GLU A 257 -10.45 -6.14 -20.90
N ILE A 258 -10.97 -5.17 -20.16
CA ILE A 258 -12.26 -4.52 -20.42
C ILE A 258 -12.06 -3.36 -21.39
N TRP A 259 -11.08 -2.51 -21.11
CA TRP A 259 -10.70 -1.38 -21.95
C TRP A 259 -9.25 -0.94 -21.67
N ARG A 260 -8.67 -0.22 -22.62
CA ARG A 260 -7.39 0.46 -22.46
C ARG A 260 -7.45 1.89 -22.96
N CYS A 261 -6.64 2.75 -22.32
CA CYS A 261 -6.41 4.12 -22.74
C CYS A 261 -4.91 4.35 -22.88
N GLY A 262 -4.49 4.77 -24.07
CA GLY A 262 -3.12 5.15 -24.40
C GLY A 262 -2.94 6.66 -24.48
N GLY A 263 -1.94 7.11 -25.25
CA GLY A 263 -1.66 8.54 -25.42
C GLY A 263 -0.95 9.17 -24.23
N LEU A 264 -0.30 8.35 -23.42
CA LEU A 264 0.41 8.78 -22.21
C LEU A 264 1.78 9.41 -22.50
N HIS A 265 2.22 9.35 -23.74
CA HIS A 265 3.41 10.06 -24.23
C HIS A 265 3.03 11.39 -24.89
N PRO A 266 3.95 12.37 -24.90
CA PRO A 266 3.77 13.57 -25.73
C PRO A 266 3.53 13.18 -27.19
N PRO A 267 2.56 13.81 -27.89
CA PRO A 267 2.16 13.40 -29.24
C PRO A 267 3.23 13.63 -30.31
N THR A 268 4.30 14.36 -30.00
CA THR A 268 5.31 14.79 -30.97
C THR A 268 6.51 13.86 -31.05
N ARG A 269 6.78 13.03 -30.05
CA ARG A 269 7.93 12.13 -30.03
C ARG A 269 7.79 11.09 -28.92
N TYR A 270 7.98 9.82 -29.27
CA TYR A 270 8.17 8.74 -28.28
C TYR A 270 9.54 8.92 -27.60
N ASP A 271 9.55 9.02 -26.28
CA ASP A 271 10.78 9.05 -25.49
C ASP A 271 10.91 7.73 -24.72
N PRO A 272 11.84 6.85 -25.11
CA PRO A 272 11.99 5.52 -24.51
C PRO A 272 12.54 5.54 -23.08
N THR A 273 12.88 6.72 -22.53
CA THR A 273 13.42 6.87 -21.18
C THR A 273 12.38 7.36 -20.15
N LEU A 274 11.13 7.54 -20.57
CA LEU A 274 10.06 8.02 -19.72
C LEU A 274 9.39 6.87 -18.95
N ARG A 275 9.80 6.67 -17.72
CA ARG A 275 9.28 5.63 -16.82
C ARG A 275 7.92 6.03 -16.21
N PHE A 276 7.04 5.05 -16.05
CA PHE A 276 5.77 5.20 -15.34
C PHE A 276 5.96 4.91 -13.84
N VAL A 277 5.94 5.96 -13.03
CA VAL A 277 6.21 5.87 -11.58
C VAL A 277 4.95 6.18 -10.76
N ALA A 278 4.24 7.26 -11.12
CA ALA A 278 3.05 7.67 -10.41
C ALA A 278 1.87 6.74 -10.71
N SER A 279 1.13 6.36 -9.68
CA SER A 279 -0.01 5.44 -9.80
C SER A 279 -1.29 6.19 -10.11
N PRO A 280 -2.23 5.59 -10.87
CA PRO A 280 -3.53 6.18 -11.14
C PRO A 280 -4.32 6.38 -9.83
N LEU A 281 -5.20 7.35 -9.84
CA LEU A 281 -6.19 7.56 -8.77
C LEU A 281 -7.57 7.32 -9.33
N ALA A 282 -8.33 6.45 -8.68
CA ALA A 282 -9.70 6.15 -9.03
C ALA A 282 -10.64 6.62 -7.92
N ILE A 283 -11.56 7.49 -8.27
CA ILE A 283 -12.68 7.90 -7.42
C ILE A 283 -13.99 7.75 -8.20
N ALA A 284 -15.13 7.81 -7.53
CA ALA A 284 -16.41 7.63 -8.22
C ALA A 284 -16.56 8.57 -9.43
N ASN A 285 -16.78 7.98 -10.61
CA ASN A 285 -16.94 8.64 -11.91
C ASN A 285 -15.72 9.38 -12.46
N LEU A 286 -14.53 9.21 -11.86
CA LEU A 286 -13.32 9.86 -12.34
C LEU A 286 -12.10 8.95 -12.14
N ILE A 287 -11.27 8.84 -13.17
CA ILE A 287 -9.97 8.16 -13.13
C ILE A 287 -8.93 9.16 -13.57
N ILE A 288 -7.99 9.48 -12.69
CA ILE A 288 -6.88 10.37 -12.97
C ILE A 288 -5.65 9.52 -13.26
N VAL A 289 -5.08 9.69 -14.44
CA VAL A 289 -3.94 8.91 -14.93
C VAL A 289 -2.76 9.83 -15.18
N PRO A 290 -1.77 9.83 -14.29
CA PRO A 290 -0.53 10.56 -14.54
C PRO A 290 0.27 9.84 -15.63
N SER A 291 0.85 10.59 -16.55
CA SER A 291 1.76 10.00 -17.53
C SER A 291 3.20 9.94 -17.01
N ALA A 292 4.12 9.61 -17.89
CA ALA A 292 5.54 9.62 -17.63
C ALA A 292 6.07 11.05 -17.34
N LYS A 293 7.33 11.16 -16.94
CA LYS A 293 8.03 12.41 -16.61
C LYS A 293 7.78 13.48 -17.69
N ALA A 294 7.39 14.68 -17.25
CA ALA A 294 7.04 15.83 -18.11
C ALA A 294 5.87 15.57 -19.09
N GLY A 295 5.12 14.50 -18.90
CA GLY A 295 3.94 14.18 -19.70
C GLY A 295 2.66 14.83 -19.19
N ILE A 296 1.57 14.52 -19.86
CA ILE A 296 0.23 15.00 -19.52
C ILE A 296 -0.38 14.17 -18.37
N THR A 297 -1.42 14.69 -17.75
CA THR A 297 -2.31 13.91 -16.89
C THR A 297 -3.65 13.79 -17.61
N LEU A 298 -4.13 12.56 -17.76
CA LEU A 298 -5.46 12.28 -18.32
C LEU A 298 -6.48 12.17 -17.19
N ALA A 299 -7.74 12.53 -17.47
CA ALA A 299 -8.86 12.40 -16.55
C ALA A 299 -10.17 12.13 -17.31
#